data_43ebe307a693f3f56a2d1208d1df8bd9
#
_entry.id   43ebe307a693f3f56a2d1208d1df8bd9
#
_cell.length_a   1.000
_cell.length_b   1.000
_cell.length_c   1.000
_cell.angle_alpha   90.00
_cell.angle_beta   90.00
_cell.angle_gamma   90.00
#
_symmetry.space_group_name_H-M   'P 1'
#
loop_
_entity.id
_entity.type
_entity.pdbx_description
1 polymer ?
#
loop_
_entity_poly.entity_id
_entity_poly.type
_entity_poly.pdbx_seq_one_letter_code
_entity_poly.pdbx_strand_id
1 'polypeptide(L)'
;KEMRVGLLDLDIYGPSLPIVLGINEQPKMTQDNKLVPLEKFGLKIMSFGFISGNDTPVIWRGPLVSRMTEQFFRDVEWGELDILILDLPPGTGDIQLTLTQKLRMTGAVIVTTPQDIALADVRKGADMFRKVNTPVLGVVENMSGLNINGQTDPDNPNLHINGEKISIDSDGTFSINLDLFKTGGGKKESERLGVPL
;
A
#
# COMPACT_ATOMS: atom_id res chain seq x y z
N LYS A 1 1.57 23.96 -1.51
CA LYS A 1 2.81 23.57 -2.20
C LYS A 1 2.68 22.09 -2.50
N GLU A 2 2.77 21.70 -3.75
CA GLU A 2 2.82 20.29 -4.12
C GLU A 2 4.09 19.66 -3.53
N MET A 3 3.94 18.50 -2.87
CA MET A 3 5.07 17.75 -2.30
C MET A 3 5.69 16.86 -3.38
N ARG A 4 7.00 16.79 -3.38
CA ARG A 4 7.77 15.87 -4.23
C ARG A 4 7.84 14.53 -3.51
N VAL A 5 7.19 13.53 -4.06
CA VAL A 5 7.01 12.23 -3.40
C VAL A 5 7.70 11.14 -4.21
N GLY A 6 8.49 10.32 -3.52
CA GLY A 6 9.02 9.07 -4.03
C GLY A 6 8.26 7.87 -3.46
N LEU A 7 8.15 6.82 -4.25
CA LEU A 7 7.57 5.53 -3.87
C LEU A 7 8.55 4.40 -4.20
N LEU A 8 8.96 3.65 -3.20
CA LEU A 8 9.87 2.52 -3.34
C LEU A 8 9.17 1.23 -2.88
N ASP A 9 8.92 0.34 -3.83
CA ASP A 9 8.40 -1.01 -3.59
C ASP A 9 9.55 -1.96 -3.23
N LEU A 10 9.51 -2.48 -2.03
CA LEU A 10 10.50 -3.40 -1.46
C LEU A 10 10.01 -4.85 -1.42
N ASP A 11 8.87 -5.17 -2.04
CA ASP A 11 8.42 -6.55 -2.18
C ASP A 11 9.18 -7.25 -3.31
N ILE A 12 10.17 -8.03 -2.91
CA ILE A 12 11.07 -8.74 -3.82
C ILE A 12 10.41 -10.01 -4.37
N TYR A 13 9.49 -10.59 -3.62
CA TYR A 13 8.87 -11.87 -3.98
C TYR A 13 7.66 -11.72 -4.89
N GLY A 14 6.97 -10.58 -4.80
CA GLY A 14 5.78 -10.32 -5.58
C GLY A 14 5.60 -8.84 -5.89
N PRO A 15 6.58 -8.20 -6.57
CA PRO A 15 6.50 -6.77 -6.83
C PRO A 15 5.28 -6.47 -7.69
N SER A 16 4.28 -5.81 -7.12
CA SER A 16 2.99 -5.54 -7.77
C SER A 16 2.89 -4.15 -8.39
N LEU A 17 3.74 -3.22 -7.99
CA LEU A 17 3.69 -1.83 -8.45
C LEU A 17 3.75 -1.67 -9.99
N PRO A 18 4.57 -2.40 -10.74
CA PRO A 18 4.56 -2.32 -12.21
C PRO A 18 3.17 -2.60 -12.79
N ILE A 19 2.50 -3.63 -12.27
CA ILE A 19 1.18 -4.06 -12.73
C ILE A 19 0.12 -3.04 -12.30
N VAL A 20 0.09 -2.68 -11.03
CA VAL A 20 -0.90 -1.73 -10.46
C VAL A 20 -0.84 -0.38 -11.14
N LEU A 21 0.36 0.10 -11.45
CA LEU A 21 0.57 1.39 -12.09
C LEU A 21 0.54 1.31 -13.63
N GLY A 22 0.52 0.12 -14.21
CA GLY A 22 0.60 -0.07 -15.66
C GLY A 22 1.89 0.50 -16.25
N ILE A 23 3.02 0.20 -15.62
CA ILE A 23 4.36 0.63 -16.06
C ILE A 23 5.11 -0.59 -16.58
N ASN A 24 5.49 -0.58 -17.86
CA ASN A 24 6.24 -1.66 -18.50
C ASN A 24 7.67 -1.24 -18.89
N GLU A 25 8.09 -0.07 -18.42
CA GLU A 25 9.40 0.49 -18.74
C GLU A 25 10.44 0.02 -17.72
N GLN A 26 11.69 -0.10 -18.18
CA GLN A 26 12.82 -0.34 -17.29
C GLN A 26 13.50 0.98 -16.91
N PRO A 27 14.00 1.12 -15.66
CA PRO A 27 14.77 2.28 -15.26
C PRO A 27 16.02 2.45 -16.12
N LYS A 28 16.29 3.67 -16.52
CA LYS A 28 17.55 4.01 -17.20
C LYS A 28 18.68 4.12 -16.19
N MET A 29 19.89 3.87 -16.63
CA MET A 29 21.09 4.11 -15.84
C MET A 29 21.77 5.41 -16.28
N THR A 30 22.25 6.19 -15.32
CA THR A 30 23.11 7.34 -15.57
C THR A 30 24.53 6.90 -15.93
N GLN A 31 25.37 7.84 -16.38
CA GLN A 31 26.80 7.57 -16.64
C GLN A 31 27.55 7.11 -15.38
N ASP A 32 27.09 7.53 -14.20
CA ASP A 32 27.65 7.17 -12.89
C ASP A 32 27.04 5.88 -12.30
N ASN A 33 26.40 5.07 -13.13
CA ASN A 33 25.75 3.82 -12.75
C ASN A 33 24.63 3.96 -11.70
N LYS A 34 23.94 5.09 -11.66
CA LYS A 34 22.74 5.28 -10.85
C LYS A 34 21.48 4.95 -11.64
N LEU A 35 20.47 4.45 -10.96
CA LEU A 35 19.16 4.17 -11.53
C LEU A 35 18.30 5.44 -11.51
N VAL A 36 17.73 5.79 -12.65
CA VAL A 36 16.78 6.90 -12.75
C VAL A 36 15.37 6.37 -12.41
N PRO A 37 14.70 6.89 -11.38
CA PRO A 37 13.35 6.44 -11.05
C PRO A 37 12.38 6.77 -12.18
N LEU A 38 11.38 5.90 -12.37
CA LEU A 38 10.30 6.16 -13.32
C LEU A 38 9.34 7.19 -12.75
N GLU A 39 8.68 7.96 -13.63
CA GLU A 39 7.75 8.99 -13.20
C GLU A 39 6.34 8.67 -13.69
N LYS A 40 5.38 8.62 -12.77
CA LYS A 40 3.96 8.48 -13.06
C LYS A 40 3.09 9.12 -11.97
N PHE A 41 1.99 9.75 -12.35
CA PHE A 41 1.08 10.46 -11.44
C PHE A 41 1.76 11.50 -10.54
N GLY A 42 2.84 12.13 -11.00
CA GLY A 42 3.63 13.08 -10.20
C GLY A 42 4.50 12.45 -9.12
N LEU A 43 4.66 11.12 -9.13
CA LEU A 43 5.50 10.37 -8.21
C LEU A 43 6.77 9.90 -8.93
N LYS A 44 7.90 9.90 -8.21
CA LYS A 44 9.10 9.15 -8.60
C LYS A 44 8.99 7.73 -8.04
N ILE A 45 9.12 6.73 -8.90
CA ILE A 45 8.78 5.35 -8.56
C ILE A 45 9.94 4.42 -8.85
N MET A 46 10.25 3.56 -7.90
CA MET A 46 11.19 2.45 -8.08
C MET A 46 10.61 1.18 -7.47
N SER A 47 10.85 0.06 -8.12
CA SER A 47 10.42 -1.28 -7.68
C SER A 47 11.42 -2.33 -8.09
N PHE A 48 11.55 -3.38 -7.29
CA PHE A 48 12.29 -4.57 -7.70
C PHE A 48 11.74 -5.18 -9.01
N GLY A 49 10.44 -5.05 -9.25
CA GLY A 49 9.80 -5.55 -10.47
C GLY A 49 10.29 -4.91 -11.76
N PHE A 50 10.78 -3.68 -11.69
CA PHE A 50 11.36 -3.03 -12.88
C PHE A 50 12.73 -3.57 -13.27
N ILE A 51 13.44 -4.22 -12.34
CA ILE A 51 14.82 -4.71 -12.55
C ILE A 51 14.82 -6.21 -12.81
N SER A 52 14.05 -6.98 -12.07
CA SER A 52 14.02 -8.44 -12.18
C SER A 52 13.33 -8.95 -13.44
N GLY A 53 12.47 -8.14 -14.07
CA GLY A 53 11.55 -8.60 -15.10
C GLY A 53 10.51 -9.59 -14.53
N ASN A 54 9.39 -9.73 -15.20
CA ASN A 54 8.32 -10.62 -14.75
C ASN A 54 8.61 -12.13 -14.97
N ASP A 55 9.70 -12.48 -15.68
CA ASP A 55 9.88 -13.82 -16.25
C ASP A 55 10.94 -14.70 -15.57
N THR A 56 11.69 -14.18 -14.60
CA THR A 56 12.77 -14.97 -14.00
C THR A 56 12.56 -15.13 -12.50
N PRO A 57 12.28 -16.34 -12.00
CA PRO A 57 12.25 -16.58 -10.56
C PRO A 57 13.66 -16.47 -9.98
N VAL A 58 13.97 -15.34 -9.39
CA VAL A 58 15.23 -15.14 -8.68
C VAL A 58 15.07 -15.64 -7.25
N ILE A 59 15.91 -16.58 -6.85
CA ILE A 59 15.92 -17.07 -5.45
C ILE A 59 16.64 -16.03 -4.59
N TRP A 60 15.87 -15.17 -3.96
CA TRP A 60 16.38 -14.14 -3.06
C TRP A 60 16.65 -14.72 -1.66
N ARG A 61 17.86 -14.59 -1.18
CA ARG A 61 18.23 -14.94 0.21
C ARG A 61 18.40 -13.65 1.03
N GLY A 62 18.10 -13.71 2.33
CA GLY A 62 18.09 -12.55 3.23
C GLY A 62 19.27 -11.57 3.08
N PRO A 63 20.54 -12.02 3.05
CA PRO A 63 21.70 -11.13 2.86
C PRO A 63 21.69 -10.39 1.52
N LEU A 64 21.18 -11.03 0.46
CA LEU A 64 21.09 -10.42 -0.87
C LEU A 64 20.00 -9.36 -0.90
N VAL A 65 18.83 -9.64 -0.29
CA VAL A 65 17.74 -8.68 -0.13
C VAL A 65 18.22 -7.41 0.55
N SER A 66 18.92 -7.56 1.66
CA SER A 66 19.46 -6.44 2.43
C SER A 66 20.43 -5.58 1.62
N ARG A 67 21.34 -6.22 0.85
CA ARG A 67 22.28 -5.52 -0.02
C ARG A 67 21.55 -4.75 -1.12
N MET A 68 20.59 -5.38 -1.79
CA MET A 68 19.83 -4.75 -2.88
C MET A 68 18.99 -3.57 -2.38
N THR A 69 18.39 -3.70 -1.20
CA THR A 69 17.66 -2.58 -0.58
C THR A 69 18.59 -1.40 -0.30
N GLU A 70 19.76 -1.64 0.29
CA GLU A 70 20.75 -0.58 0.50
C GLU A 70 21.17 0.06 -0.83
N GLN A 71 21.29 -0.75 -1.88
CA GLN A 71 21.59 -0.28 -3.22
C GLN A 71 20.52 0.63 -3.78
N PHE A 72 19.22 0.31 -3.58
CA PHE A 72 18.13 1.19 -4.00
C PHE A 72 18.13 2.54 -3.29
N PHE A 73 18.53 2.59 -2.05
CA PHE A 73 18.66 3.88 -1.35
C PHE A 73 19.83 4.70 -1.85
N ARG A 74 20.96 4.06 -2.17
CA ARG A 74 22.19 4.73 -2.54
C ARG A 74 22.28 5.04 -4.02
N ASP A 75 21.81 4.09 -4.86
CA ASP A 75 22.10 4.09 -6.30
C ASP A 75 20.90 4.53 -7.14
N VAL A 76 19.74 4.87 -6.52
CA VAL A 76 18.62 5.53 -7.20
C VAL A 76 18.79 7.04 -7.12
N GLU A 77 18.70 7.71 -8.26
CA GLU A 77 18.79 9.17 -8.36
C GLU A 77 17.44 9.83 -8.03
N TRP A 78 17.06 9.78 -6.75
CA TRP A 78 15.80 10.35 -6.29
C TRP A 78 15.71 11.87 -6.51
N GLY A 79 16.86 12.56 -6.52
CA GLY A 79 16.92 14.01 -6.46
C GLY A 79 16.33 14.54 -5.14
N GLU A 80 15.77 15.74 -5.18
CA GLU A 80 15.12 16.30 -4.00
C GLU A 80 13.72 15.73 -3.83
N LEU A 81 13.47 15.11 -2.68
CA LEU A 81 12.16 14.63 -2.24
C LEU A 81 11.77 15.31 -0.92
N ASP A 82 10.47 15.56 -0.76
CA ASP A 82 9.88 15.97 0.51
C ASP A 82 9.48 14.72 1.33
N ILE A 83 9.05 13.63 0.66
CA ILE A 83 8.68 12.34 1.26
C ILE A 83 9.14 11.19 0.38
N LEU A 84 9.68 10.14 0.99
CA LEU A 84 9.89 8.83 0.38
C LEU A 84 9.01 7.80 1.09
N ILE A 85 8.07 7.21 0.37
CA ILE A 85 7.18 6.15 0.85
C ILE A 85 7.84 4.81 0.53
N LEU A 86 7.94 3.95 1.55
CA LEU A 86 8.46 2.60 1.43
C LEU A 86 7.30 1.61 1.54
N ASP A 87 7.01 0.89 0.47
CA ASP A 87 6.07 -0.22 0.48
C ASP A 87 6.82 -1.48 0.90
N LEU A 88 6.61 -1.89 2.15
CA LEU A 88 7.35 -3.00 2.75
C LEU A 88 6.75 -4.34 2.32
N PRO A 89 7.57 -5.40 2.19
CA PRO A 89 7.07 -6.73 1.90
C PRO A 89 6.07 -7.21 2.96
N PRO A 90 5.15 -8.11 2.62
CA PRO A 90 4.13 -8.59 3.56
C PRO A 90 4.75 -9.40 4.71
N GLY A 91 4.04 -9.40 5.84
CA GLY A 91 4.40 -10.18 7.03
C GLY A 91 5.26 -9.43 8.03
N THR A 92 5.81 -10.16 8.99
CA THR A 92 6.66 -9.66 10.09
C THR A 92 7.91 -10.51 10.26
N GLY A 93 8.39 -11.10 9.17
CA GLY A 93 9.54 -11.98 9.15
C GLY A 93 10.90 -11.27 9.22
N ASP A 94 11.96 -12.05 9.16
CA ASP A 94 13.35 -11.57 9.30
C ASP A 94 13.73 -10.50 8.27
N ILE A 95 13.18 -10.58 7.06
CA ILE A 95 13.47 -9.62 6.01
C ILE A 95 12.91 -8.25 6.40
N GLN A 96 11.64 -8.19 6.77
CA GLN A 96 10.99 -6.96 7.17
C GLN A 96 11.64 -6.36 8.42
N LEU A 97 11.96 -7.20 9.41
CA LEU A 97 12.68 -6.75 10.60
C LEU A 97 14.07 -6.20 10.25
N THR A 98 14.82 -6.87 9.38
CA THR A 98 16.14 -6.40 8.92
C THR A 98 16.04 -5.05 8.20
N LEU A 99 15.05 -4.90 7.31
CA LEU A 99 14.80 -3.64 6.60
C LEU A 99 14.48 -2.51 7.58
N THR A 100 13.55 -2.73 8.50
CA THR A 100 13.13 -1.72 9.48
C THR A 100 14.23 -1.33 10.46
N GLN A 101 15.14 -2.24 10.80
CA GLN A 101 16.30 -1.93 11.64
C GLN A 101 17.36 -1.08 10.92
N LYS A 102 17.54 -1.29 9.62
CA LYS A 102 18.53 -0.56 8.82
C LYS A 102 18.04 0.81 8.36
N LEU A 103 16.75 0.96 8.16
CA LEU A 103 16.13 2.17 7.66
C LEU A 103 15.66 3.03 8.83
N ARG A 104 16.21 4.25 8.95
CA ARG A 104 15.69 5.24 9.90
C ARG A 104 14.40 5.87 9.35
N MET A 105 13.28 5.20 9.59
CA MET A 105 11.97 5.70 9.16
C MET A 105 11.46 6.78 10.12
N THR A 106 10.87 7.83 9.56
CA THR A 106 10.16 8.87 10.32
C THR A 106 8.95 8.32 11.05
N GLY A 107 8.28 7.32 10.45
CA GLY A 107 7.16 6.62 11.03
C GLY A 107 6.59 5.57 10.08
N ALA A 108 5.62 4.82 10.55
CA ALA A 108 4.94 3.78 9.79
C ALA A 108 3.43 4.03 9.75
N VAL A 109 2.81 3.78 8.60
CA VAL A 109 1.36 3.70 8.44
C VAL A 109 0.99 2.23 8.25
N ILE A 110 0.03 1.75 9.02
CA ILE A 110 -0.45 0.37 8.93
C ILE A 110 -1.70 0.35 8.07
N VAL A 111 -1.67 -0.43 6.97
CA VAL A 111 -2.84 -0.65 6.11
C VAL A 111 -3.42 -2.02 6.42
N THR A 112 -4.73 -2.09 6.64
CA THR A 112 -5.44 -3.31 6.99
C THR A 112 -6.82 -3.38 6.34
N THR A 113 -7.44 -4.54 6.41
CA THR A 113 -8.88 -4.72 6.18
C THR A 113 -9.60 -4.94 7.52
N PRO A 114 -10.94 -4.81 7.61
CA PRO A 114 -11.66 -4.99 8.87
C PRO A 114 -11.70 -6.43 9.40
N GLN A 115 -11.20 -7.40 8.66
CA GLN A 115 -11.25 -8.82 9.00
C GLN A 115 -10.35 -9.14 10.21
N ASP A 116 -10.84 -9.99 11.10
CA ASP A 116 -10.13 -10.36 12.33
C ASP A 116 -8.72 -10.97 12.06
N ILE A 117 -8.57 -11.70 10.94
CA ILE A 117 -7.29 -12.27 10.54
C ILE A 117 -6.27 -11.21 10.14
N ALA A 118 -6.70 -10.18 9.41
CA ALA A 118 -5.85 -9.05 9.03
C ALA A 118 -5.43 -8.24 10.28
N LEU A 119 -6.35 -8.04 11.23
CA LEU A 119 -6.08 -7.34 12.48
C LEU A 119 -5.06 -8.07 13.36
N ALA A 120 -5.01 -9.40 13.31
CA ALA A 120 -3.96 -10.16 13.99
C ALA A 120 -2.56 -9.84 13.45
N ASP A 121 -2.43 -9.64 12.15
CA ASP A 121 -1.16 -9.27 11.52
C ASP A 121 -0.81 -7.79 11.78
N VAL A 122 -1.80 -6.90 11.84
CA VAL A 122 -1.63 -5.50 12.30
C VAL A 122 -0.94 -5.44 13.65
N ARG A 123 -1.38 -6.26 14.61
CA ARG A 123 -0.79 -6.30 15.97
C ARG A 123 0.68 -6.69 15.93
N LYS A 124 1.02 -7.74 15.17
CA LYS A 124 2.40 -8.17 14.99
C LYS A 124 3.26 -7.08 14.33
N GLY A 125 2.71 -6.41 13.29
CA GLY A 125 3.37 -5.31 12.61
C GLY A 125 3.63 -4.13 13.53
N ALA A 126 2.64 -3.70 14.31
CA ALA A 126 2.79 -2.62 15.29
C ALA A 126 3.84 -2.94 16.36
N ASP A 127 3.87 -4.19 16.85
CA ASP A 127 4.87 -4.63 17.82
C ASP A 127 6.28 -4.68 17.23
N MET A 128 6.40 -5.04 15.96
CA MET A 128 7.67 -4.99 15.23
C MET A 128 8.18 -3.53 15.13
N PHE A 129 7.35 -2.59 14.69
CA PHE A 129 7.74 -1.18 14.60
C PHE A 129 8.14 -0.60 15.97
N ARG A 130 7.43 -0.99 17.03
CA ARG A 130 7.79 -0.59 18.40
C ARG A 130 9.18 -1.11 18.80
N LYS A 131 9.52 -2.35 18.47
CA LYS A 131 10.83 -2.95 18.77
C LYS A 131 12.00 -2.26 18.05
N VAL A 132 11.75 -1.67 16.88
CA VAL A 132 12.77 -0.93 16.11
C VAL A 132 12.68 0.59 16.33
N ASN A 133 11.93 1.04 17.33
CA ASN A 133 11.73 2.46 17.68
C ASN A 133 11.18 3.31 16.52
N THR A 134 10.35 2.73 15.67
CA THR A 134 9.64 3.45 14.62
C THR A 134 8.22 3.74 15.09
N PRO A 135 7.80 5.01 15.21
CA PRO A 135 6.44 5.34 15.63
C PRO A 135 5.42 4.92 14.56
N VAL A 136 4.30 4.35 15.00
CA VAL A 136 3.13 4.18 14.14
C VAL A 136 2.40 5.52 14.08
N LEU A 137 2.23 6.08 12.88
CA LEU A 137 1.62 7.39 12.63
C LEU A 137 0.10 7.29 12.51
N GLY A 138 -0.41 6.16 12.03
CA GLY A 138 -1.82 5.94 11.82
C GLY A 138 -2.14 4.56 11.27
N VAL A 139 -3.44 4.27 11.20
CA VAL A 139 -4.00 3.06 10.59
C VAL A 139 -4.89 3.48 9.43
N VAL A 140 -4.83 2.76 8.32
CA VAL A 140 -5.75 2.89 7.19
C VAL A 140 -6.55 1.59 7.09
N GLU A 141 -7.86 1.67 7.31
CA GLU A 141 -8.77 0.56 7.06
C GLU A 141 -9.25 0.62 5.61
N ASN A 142 -8.85 -0.35 4.81
CA ASN A 142 -9.24 -0.48 3.41
C ASN A 142 -10.31 -1.58 3.26
N MET A 143 -11.10 -1.52 2.20
CA MET A 143 -12.17 -2.49 1.90
C MET A 143 -13.22 -2.60 3.00
N SER A 144 -13.46 -1.54 3.75
CA SER A 144 -14.45 -1.49 4.84
C SER A 144 -15.91 -1.39 4.36
N GLY A 145 -16.12 -1.12 3.08
CA GLY A 145 -17.44 -1.08 2.47
C GLY A 145 -17.38 -0.80 0.98
N LEU A 146 -18.43 -1.18 0.28
CA LEU A 146 -18.63 -0.86 -1.12
C LEU A 146 -19.89 0.00 -1.27
N ASN A 147 -19.72 1.25 -1.70
CA ASN A 147 -20.84 2.13 -2.03
C ASN A 147 -21.12 2.05 -3.52
N ILE A 148 -22.33 1.63 -3.87
CA ILE A 148 -22.84 1.62 -5.23
C ILE A 148 -23.87 2.73 -5.35
N ASN A 149 -23.55 3.74 -6.13
CA ASN A 149 -24.47 4.84 -6.45
C ASN A 149 -24.94 4.71 -7.89
N GLY A 150 -26.22 4.96 -8.13
CA GLY A 150 -26.77 4.90 -9.46
C GLY A 150 -28.01 5.75 -9.59
N GLN A 151 -28.55 5.77 -10.81
CA GLN A 151 -29.78 6.45 -11.14
C GLN A 151 -30.67 5.52 -11.96
N THR A 152 -31.93 5.47 -11.65
CA THR A 152 -32.94 4.71 -12.39
C THR A 152 -34.09 5.61 -12.79
N ASP A 153 -34.98 5.13 -13.65
CA ASP A 153 -36.19 5.85 -14.02
C ASP A 153 -37.09 6.02 -12.77
N PRO A 154 -37.37 7.26 -12.33
CA PRO A 154 -38.19 7.51 -11.14
C PRO A 154 -39.64 7.01 -11.34
N ASP A 155 -40.14 6.90 -12.56
CA ASP A 155 -41.49 6.42 -12.87
C ASP A 155 -41.59 4.87 -12.87
N ASN A 156 -40.47 4.18 -12.88
CA ASN A 156 -40.40 2.70 -12.82
C ASN A 156 -39.33 2.17 -11.86
N PRO A 157 -39.44 2.45 -10.55
CA PRO A 157 -38.42 2.10 -9.55
C PRO A 157 -38.48 0.62 -9.16
N ASN A 158 -37.94 -0.28 -9.99
CA ASN A 158 -37.91 -1.73 -9.73
C ASN A 158 -36.49 -2.24 -9.51
N LEU A 159 -35.76 -1.61 -8.59
CA LEU A 159 -34.44 -2.07 -8.20
C LEU A 159 -34.55 -3.03 -6.99
N HIS A 160 -34.09 -4.27 -7.17
CA HIS A 160 -34.05 -5.29 -6.11
C HIS A 160 -32.65 -5.87 -6.01
N ILE A 161 -32.18 -6.07 -4.78
CA ILE A 161 -30.97 -6.86 -4.49
C ILE A 161 -31.39 -8.05 -3.62
N ASN A 162 -31.06 -9.25 -4.05
CA ASN A 162 -31.44 -10.50 -3.37
C ASN A 162 -32.93 -10.60 -3.04
N GLY A 163 -33.79 -10.00 -3.86
CA GLY A 163 -35.24 -10.01 -3.64
C GLY A 163 -35.76 -8.88 -2.74
N GLU A 164 -34.89 -8.10 -2.11
CA GLU A 164 -35.28 -6.93 -1.32
C GLU A 164 -35.32 -5.67 -2.17
N LYS A 165 -36.38 -4.88 -2.01
CA LYS A 165 -36.58 -3.63 -2.75
C LYS A 165 -35.65 -2.56 -2.20
N ILE A 166 -34.89 -1.91 -3.09
CA ILE A 166 -33.99 -0.80 -2.74
C ILE A 166 -34.79 0.50 -2.69
N SER A 167 -34.52 1.33 -1.69
CA SER A 167 -35.05 2.67 -1.61
C SER A 167 -34.44 3.56 -2.69
N ILE A 168 -35.29 4.24 -3.43
CA ILE A 168 -34.91 5.14 -4.53
C ILE A 168 -35.45 6.51 -4.17
N ASP A 169 -34.64 7.54 -4.30
CA ASP A 169 -35.03 8.92 -4.05
C ASP A 169 -35.98 9.44 -5.14
N SER A 170 -36.67 10.55 -4.88
CA SER A 170 -37.68 11.11 -5.79
C SER A 170 -37.15 11.55 -7.16
N ASP A 171 -35.83 11.74 -7.28
CA ASP A 171 -35.11 12.04 -8.53
C ASP A 171 -34.58 10.78 -9.23
N GLY A 172 -34.89 9.57 -8.72
CA GLY A 172 -34.42 8.30 -9.26
C GLY A 172 -33.04 7.89 -8.78
N THR A 173 -32.39 8.64 -7.89
CA THR A 173 -31.08 8.26 -7.37
C THR A 173 -31.19 7.20 -6.26
N PHE A 174 -30.16 6.36 -6.15
CA PHE A 174 -30.04 5.36 -5.08
C PHE A 174 -28.60 5.22 -4.62
N SER A 175 -28.44 4.85 -3.37
CA SER A 175 -27.15 4.48 -2.77
C SER A 175 -27.28 3.17 -2.02
N ILE A 176 -26.40 2.24 -2.31
CA ILE A 176 -26.33 0.93 -1.66
C ILE A 176 -24.97 0.82 -0.99
N ASN A 177 -24.97 0.59 0.30
CA ASN A 177 -23.75 0.32 1.06
C ASN A 177 -23.69 -1.16 1.39
N LEU A 178 -22.67 -1.84 0.87
CA LEU A 178 -22.43 -3.26 1.12
C LEU A 178 -21.23 -3.45 2.04
N ASP A 179 -21.46 -4.07 3.17
CA ASP A 179 -20.42 -4.53 4.09
C ASP A 179 -19.77 -5.81 3.53
N LEU A 180 -18.61 -5.66 2.89
CA LEU A 180 -17.92 -6.80 2.28
C LEU A 180 -17.17 -7.64 3.32
N PHE A 181 -16.55 -7.02 4.31
CA PHE A 181 -15.63 -7.67 5.24
C PHE A 181 -15.82 -7.27 6.70
N LYS A 182 -17.02 -6.86 7.11
CA LYS A 182 -17.32 -6.16 8.37
C LYS A 182 -16.80 -4.71 8.35
N THR A 183 -17.02 -3.98 9.44
CA THR A 183 -16.56 -2.60 9.62
C THR A 183 -15.97 -2.40 11.01
N GLY A 184 -15.11 -1.39 11.16
CA GLY A 184 -14.63 -0.91 12.45
C GLY A 184 -13.51 -1.71 13.09
N GLY A 185 -12.89 -2.67 12.39
CA GLY A 185 -11.73 -3.38 12.88
C GLY A 185 -10.51 -2.48 13.01
N GLY A 186 -10.23 -1.68 11.98
CA GLY A 186 -9.15 -0.70 11.98
C GLY A 186 -9.35 0.38 13.04
N LYS A 187 -10.60 0.80 13.28
CA LYS A 187 -10.92 1.75 14.36
C LYS A 187 -10.51 1.21 15.74
N LYS A 188 -10.84 -0.04 16.03
CA LYS A 188 -10.41 -0.67 17.29
C LYS A 188 -8.90 -0.72 17.45
N GLU A 189 -8.18 -1.01 16.36
CA GLU A 189 -6.72 -1.05 16.41
C GLU A 189 -6.10 0.35 16.48
N SER A 190 -6.65 1.36 15.81
CA SER A 190 -6.18 2.74 15.94
C SER A 190 -6.36 3.25 17.38
N GLU A 191 -7.50 2.97 18.01
CA GLU A 191 -7.76 3.29 19.43
C GLU A 191 -6.77 2.56 20.36
N ARG A 192 -6.52 1.25 20.13
CA ARG A 192 -5.53 0.46 20.89
C ARG A 192 -4.12 1.01 20.78
N LEU A 193 -3.75 1.51 19.62
CA LEU A 193 -2.42 2.08 19.35
C LEU A 193 -2.32 3.56 19.77
N GLY A 194 -3.44 4.23 20.02
CA GLY A 194 -3.48 5.66 20.33
C GLY A 194 -3.11 6.55 19.14
N VAL A 195 -3.45 6.12 17.92
CA VAL A 195 -3.12 6.81 16.66
C VAL A 195 -4.37 7.07 15.83
N PRO A 196 -4.35 8.01 14.86
CA PRO A 196 -5.45 8.24 13.93
C PRO A 196 -5.81 7.00 13.09
N LEU A 197 -7.10 6.92 12.73
CA LEU A 197 -7.62 6.06 11.66
C LEU A 197 -7.70 6.86 10.39
#